data_899485e630a66771d59cf54b4fb24d6e
#
_entry.id   899485e630a66771d59cf54b4fb24d6e
#
_cell.length_a   1.000
_cell.length_b   1.000
_cell.length_c   1.000
_cell.angle_alpha   90.00
_cell.angle_beta   90.00
_cell.angle_gamma   90.00
#
_symmetry.space_group_name_H-M   'P 1'
#
loop_
_entity.id
_entity.type
_entity.pdbx_description
1 polymer ?
#
loop_
_entity_poly.entity_id
_entity_poly.type
_entity_poly.pdbx_seq_one_letter_code
_entity_poly.pdbx_strand_id
1 'polypeptide(L)'
;TLPFDELETMIKGVYAPARFLEIFRDYIYFQDREYDSDEKEIVCRYPQFFAARLLKQSIVKSVIEKSGKGGTYFGATGCGKSYTMMFLTRMLMKSKFFRSPTILIITDRTDLDDQLSKQFVGSKRYIGDETVVSIDSREKLRQELQGRTSGGVYMTTIQKFTEDLQMLTDRSNVICISDEAHRSQINLDQKVKITDTGVERTYGFAK
;
A
#
# COMPACT_ATOMS: atom_id res chain seq x y z
N THR A 1 22.93 -30.25 -6.09
CA THR A 1 21.50 -30.17 -6.46
C THR A 1 21.31 -30.81 -7.80
N LEU A 2 20.38 -31.77 -7.89
CA LEU A 2 20.06 -32.42 -9.16
C LEU A 2 19.35 -31.40 -10.07
N PRO A 3 19.52 -31.45 -11.42
CA PRO A 3 18.91 -30.49 -12.36
C PRO A 3 17.38 -30.41 -12.30
N PHE A 4 16.73 -31.37 -11.65
CA PHE A 4 15.27 -31.43 -11.48
C PHE A 4 14.75 -30.87 -10.17
N ASP A 5 15.61 -30.53 -9.18
CA ASP A 5 15.19 -30.02 -7.88
C ASP A 5 14.48 -28.67 -7.98
N GLU A 6 14.93 -27.80 -8.89
CA GLU A 6 14.31 -26.51 -9.14
C GLU A 6 12.92 -26.65 -9.79
N LEU A 7 12.79 -27.57 -10.75
CA LEU A 7 11.51 -27.86 -11.39
C LEU A 7 10.52 -28.48 -10.41
N GLU A 8 10.96 -29.43 -9.59
CA GLU A 8 10.15 -30.03 -8.53
C GLU A 8 9.70 -28.99 -7.51
N THR A 9 10.59 -28.11 -7.09
CA THR A 9 10.28 -27.00 -6.19
C THR A 9 9.27 -26.05 -6.79
N MET A 10 9.41 -25.72 -8.08
CA MET A 10 8.45 -24.88 -8.80
C MET A 10 7.09 -25.56 -8.90
N ILE A 11 7.03 -26.84 -9.28
CA ILE A 11 5.79 -27.60 -9.40
C ILE A 11 5.09 -27.70 -8.05
N LYS A 12 5.78 -28.13 -7.00
CA LYS A 12 5.22 -28.23 -5.64
C LYS A 12 4.89 -26.84 -5.06
N GLY A 13 5.63 -25.83 -5.46
CA GLY A 13 5.46 -24.45 -5.02
C GLY A 13 4.27 -23.77 -5.69
N VAL A 14 4.31 -23.58 -6.98
CA VAL A 14 3.34 -22.78 -7.74
C VAL A 14 2.09 -23.59 -8.08
N TYR A 15 2.27 -24.84 -8.53
CA TYR A 15 1.18 -25.66 -9.04
C TYR A 15 0.48 -26.52 -7.97
N ALA A 16 0.85 -26.41 -6.69
CA ALA A 16 0.02 -26.98 -5.64
C ALA A 16 -1.42 -26.40 -5.76
N PRO A 17 -2.48 -27.24 -5.87
CA PRO A 17 -3.81 -26.76 -6.30
C PRO A 17 -4.35 -25.57 -5.53
N ALA A 18 -4.22 -25.59 -4.20
CA ALA A 18 -4.68 -24.48 -3.35
C ALA A 18 -3.92 -23.18 -3.62
N ARG A 19 -2.60 -23.26 -3.82
CA ARG A 19 -1.75 -22.09 -4.09
C ARG A 19 -1.95 -21.57 -5.50
N PHE A 20 -2.06 -22.47 -6.47
CA PHE A 20 -2.35 -22.11 -7.85
C PHE A 20 -3.66 -21.34 -7.96
N LEU A 21 -4.73 -21.82 -7.32
CA LEU A 21 -6.01 -21.11 -7.29
C LEU A 21 -5.92 -19.74 -6.59
N GLU A 22 -5.14 -19.64 -5.52
CA GLU A 22 -4.90 -18.36 -4.85
C GLU A 22 -4.15 -17.38 -5.76
N ILE A 23 -3.09 -17.84 -6.44
CA ILE A 23 -2.32 -17.02 -7.39
C ILE A 23 -3.22 -16.57 -8.52
N PHE A 24 -3.98 -17.45 -9.13
CA PHE A 24 -4.86 -17.15 -10.24
C PHE A 24 -5.95 -16.12 -9.86
N ARG A 25 -6.50 -16.25 -8.67
CA ARG A 25 -7.57 -15.35 -8.20
C ARG A 25 -7.06 -13.96 -7.78
N ASP A 26 -5.92 -13.87 -7.09
CA ASP A 26 -5.51 -12.66 -6.38
C ASP A 26 -4.18 -12.06 -6.84
N TYR A 27 -3.39 -12.78 -7.66
CA TYR A 27 -2.02 -12.37 -7.99
C TYR A 27 -1.71 -12.33 -9.48
N ILE A 28 -2.76 -12.38 -10.31
CA ILE A 28 -2.67 -12.17 -11.77
C ILE A 28 -3.64 -11.06 -12.13
N TYR A 29 -3.19 -10.10 -12.94
CA TYR A 29 -4.06 -9.10 -13.51
C TYR A 29 -3.52 -8.55 -14.83
N PHE A 30 -4.43 -7.95 -15.60
CA PHE A 30 -4.11 -7.26 -16.83
C PHE A 30 -4.16 -5.75 -16.56
N GLN A 31 -3.12 -5.04 -16.97
CA GLN A 31 -3.08 -3.59 -16.88
C GLN A 31 -3.86 -3.00 -18.05
N ASP A 32 -4.74 -2.03 -17.76
CA ASP A 32 -5.58 -1.41 -18.79
C ASP A 32 -4.74 -0.63 -19.81
N ARG A 33 -5.09 -0.76 -21.11
CA ARG A 33 -4.41 -0.12 -22.25
C ARG A 33 -4.42 1.41 -22.21
N GLU A 34 -5.38 2.03 -21.51
CA GLU A 34 -5.46 3.50 -21.38
C GLU A 34 -4.23 4.11 -20.70
N TYR A 35 -3.47 3.30 -19.95
CA TYR A 35 -2.33 3.76 -19.15
C TYR A 35 -0.97 3.22 -19.63
N ASP A 36 -0.97 2.25 -20.54
CA ASP A 36 0.24 1.74 -21.18
C ASP A 36 -0.13 1.29 -22.61
N SER A 37 0.74 1.54 -23.58
CA SER A 37 0.52 1.23 -25.00
C SER A 37 0.31 -0.27 -25.26
N ASP A 38 0.82 -1.11 -24.37
CA ASP A 38 0.73 -2.56 -24.48
C ASP A 38 -0.06 -3.13 -23.29
N GLU A 39 -0.97 -4.07 -23.60
CA GLU A 39 -1.63 -4.87 -22.60
C GLU A 39 -0.62 -5.78 -21.92
N LYS A 40 -0.38 -5.56 -20.63
CA LYS A 40 0.58 -6.35 -19.87
C LYS A 40 -0.14 -7.28 -18.90
N GLU A 41 0.15 -8.57 -19.01
CA GLU A 41 -0.21 -9.54 -18.00
C GLU A 41 0.83 -9.49 -16.87
N ILE A 42 0.37 -9.23 -15.68
CA ILE A 42 1.19 -9.15 -14.47
C ILE A 42 0.91 -10.36 -13.60
N VAL A 43 1.98 -11.13 -13.34
CA VAL A 43 1.96 -12.29 -12.44
C VAL A 43 2.93 -12.05 -11.29
N CYS A 44 2.52 -12.38 -10.07
CA CYS A 44 3.39 -12.19 -8.92
C CYS A 44 4.67 -13.02 -8.99
N ARG A 45 5.75 -12.47 -8.47
CA ARG A 45 6.96 -13.22 -8.16
C ARG A 45 6.85 -13.88 -6.78
N TYR A 46 7.61 -14.93 -6.55
CA TYR A 46 7.66 -15.66 -5.29
C TYR A 46 7.76 -14.75 -4.03
N PRO A 47 8.67 -13.76 -3.95
CA PRO A 47 8.74 -12.89 -2.78
C PRO A 47 7.48 -12.04 -2.58
N GLN A 48 6.85 -11.57 -3.67
CA GLN A 48 5.64 -10.75 -3.63
C GLN A 48 4.45 -11.53 -3.10
N PHE A 49 4.31 -12.79 -3.51
CA PHE A 49 3.26 -13.68 -3.02
C PHE A 49 3.31 -13.83 -1.50
N PHE A 50 4.49 -14.19 -0.97
CA PHE A 50 4.65 -14.39 0.47
C PHE A 50 4.57 -13.08 1.24
N ALA A 51 5.16 -12.00 0.73
CA ALA A 51 5.10 -10.69 1.37
C ALA A 51 3.66 -10.20 1.54
N ALA A 52 2.86 -10.22 0.47
CA ALA A 52 1.46 -9.77 0.54
C ALA A 52 0.62 -10.63 1.50
N ARG A 53 0.82 -11.96 1.50
CA ARG A 53 0.14 -12.88 2.44
C ARG A 53 0.49 -12.59 3.89
N LEU A 54 1.77 -12.49 4.19
CA LEU A 54 2.25 -12.27 5.56
C LEU A 54 1.82 -10.88 6.07
N LEU A 55 1.90 -9.85 5.23
CA LEU A 55 1.38 -8.53 5.56
C LEU A 55 -0.11 -8.56 5.85
N LYS A 56 -0.91 -9.20 5.01
CA LYS A 56 -2.35 -9.36 5.28
C LYS A 56 -2.61 -10.05 6.61
N GLN A 57 -1.90 -11.14 6.91
CA GLN A 57 -2.03 -11.86 8.17
C GLN A 57 -1.66 -10.97 9.36
N SER A 58 -0.58 -10.20 9.24
CA SER A 58 -0.15 -9.25 10.26
C SER A 58 -1.19 -8.15 10.50
N ILE A 59 -1.79 -7.60 9.42
CA ILE A 59 -2.85 -6.61 9.53
C ILE A 59 -4.10 -7.19 10.20
N VAL A 60 -4.50 -8.43 9.86
CA VAL A 60 -5.61 -9.12 10.54
C VAL A 60 -5.33 -9.26 12.03
N LYS A 61 -4.13 -9.72 12.39
CA LYS A 61 -3.71 -9.82 13.78
C LYS A 61 -3.76 -8.46 14.49
N SER A 62 -3.23 -7.43 13.85
CA SER A 62 -3.24 -6.06 14.38
C SER A 62 -4.65 -5.53 14.66
N VAL A 63 -5.61 -5.83 13.79
CA VAL A 63 -7.02 -5.46 13.98
C VAL A 63 -7.63 -6.20 15.17
N ILE A 64 -7.37 -7.50 15.29
CA ILE A 64 -7.87 -8.33 16.41
C ILE A 64 -7.29 -7.83 17.75
N GLU A 65 -6.00 -7.55 17.79
CA GLU A 65 -5.27 -7.08 18.97
C GLU A 65 -5.47 -5.56 19.23
N LYS A 66 -6.10 -4.84 18.32
CA LYS A 66 -6.27 -3.37 18.35
C LYS A 66 -4.95 -2.63 18.52
N SER A 67 -3.87 -3.17 17.96
CA SER A 67 -2.51 -2.61 18.11
C SER A 67 -2.21 -1.47 17.13
N GLY A 68 -2.93 -1.41 16.01
CA GLY A 68 -2.67 -0.47 14.91
C GLY A 68 -1.36 -0.72 14.14
N LYS A 69 -0.61 -1.78 14.46
CA LYS A 69 0.71 -2.09 13.88
C LYS A 69 0.60 -3.19 12.83
N GLY A 70 0.46 -2.79 11.55
CA GLY A 70 0.24 -3.72 10.45
C GLY A 70 1.44 -4.58 10.07
N GLY A 71 2.65 -4.06 10.18
CA GLY A 71 3.88 -4.77 9.81
C GLY A 71 4.74 -4.02 8.79
N THR A 72 5.95 -4.53 8.56
CA THR A 72 6.92 -3.96 7.64
C THR A 72 7.40 -5.02 6.65
N TYR A 73 7.48 -4.66 5.39
CA TYR A 73 8.13 -5.45 4.35
C TYR A 73 9.41 -4.74 3.90
N PHE A 74 10.52 -5.44 3.99
CA PHE A 74 11.80 -4.99 3.45
C PHE A 74 12.09 -5.73 2.15
N GLY A 75 12.29 -4.98 1.07
CA GLY A 75 12.64 -5.51 -0.24
C GLY A 75 13.70 -4.67 -0.92
N ALA A 76 14.62 -5.33 -1.64
CA ALA A 76 15.64 -4.64 -2.43
C ALA A 76 15.03 -3.71 -3.47
N THR A 77 15.78 -2.71 -3.91
CA THR A 77 15.37 -1.84 -5.02
C THR A 77 15.14 -2.69 -6.28
N GLY A 78 14.06 -2.43 -7.00
CA GLY A 78 13.69 -3.18 -8.21
C GLY A 78 13.05 -4.55 -7.96
N CYS A 79 12.82 -4.98 -6.70
CA CYS A 79 12.14 -6.25 -6.41
C CYS A 79 10.61 -6.23 -6.67
N GLY A 80 10.07 -5.08 -7.08
CA GLY A 80 8.64 -4.90 -7.38
C GLY A 80 7.78 -4.66 -6.15
N LYS A 81 8.23 -3.81 -5.22
CA LYS A 81 7.45 -3.38 -4.04
C LYS A 81 6.08 -2.83 -4.41
N SER A 82 5.99 -2.02 -5.48
CA SER A 82 4.72 -1.47 -5.97
C SER A 82 3.70 -2.55 -6.32
N TYR A 83 4.14 -3.64 -6.96
CA TYR A 83 3.27 -4.79 -7.22
C TYR A 83 2.86 -5.51 -5.94
N THR A 84 3.76 -5.62 -4.96
CA THR A 84 3.41 -6.18 -3.64
C THR A 84 2.31 -5.35 -2.96
N MET A 85 2.41 -4.02 -3.01
CA MET A 85 1.37 -3.12 -2.49
C MET A 85 0.05 -3.30 -3.25
N MET A 86 0.10 -3.46 -4.58
CA MET A 86 -1.08 -3.71 -5.41
C MET A 86 -1.79 -5.01 -5.03
N PHE A 87 -1.04 -6.12 -4.91
CA PHE A 87 -1.58 -7.41 -4.48
C PHE A 87 -2.17 -7.34 -3.08
N LEU A 88 -1.47 -6.68 -2.16
CA LEU A 88 -1.97 -6.47 -0.79
C LEU A 88 -3.28 -5.67 -0.80
N THR A 89 -3.32 -4.55 -1.54
CA THR A 89 -4.51 -3.71 -1.69
C THR A 89 -5.71 -4.54 -2.20
N ARG A 90 -5.51 -5.31 -3.26
CA ARG A 90 -6.53 -6.26 -3.78
C ARG A 90 -7.05 -7.18 -2.69
N MET A 91 -6.13 -7.83 -1.97
CA MET A 91 -6.48 -8.80 -0.92
C MET A 91 -7.23 -8.17 0.26
N LEU A 92 -6.92 -6.93 0.61
CA LEU A 92 -7.60 -6.18 1.66
C LEU A 92 -9.00 -5.76 1.21
N MET A 93 -9.12 -5.19 0.00
CA MET A 93 -10.40 -4.74 -0.57
C MET A 93 -11.40 -5.89 -0.76
N LYS A 94 -10.95 -7.05 -1.20
CA LYS A 94 -11.80 -8.24 -1.40
C LYS A 94 -12.06 -9.05 -0.13
N SER A 95 -11.42 -8.71 0.97
CA SER A 95 -11.57 -9.46 2.22
C SER A 95 -12.87 -9.10 2.95
N LYS A 96 -13.70 -10.10 3.18
CA LYS A 96 -14.92 -9.96 4.01
C LYS A 96 -14.61 -9.50 5.44
N PHE A 97 -13.42 -9.83 5.96
CA PHE A 97 -12.99 -9.44 7.30
C PHE A 97 -12.88 -7.91 7.43
N PHE A 98 -12.33 -7.23 6.42
CA PHE A 98 -12.12 -5.77 6.46
C PHE A 98 -13.35 -4.96 6.04
N ARG A 99 -14.41 -5.55 5.48
CA ARG A 99 -15.68 -4.88 5.16
C ARG A 99 -15.49 -3.56 4.38
N SER A 100 -14.84 -3.62 3.23
CA SER A 100 -14.54 -2.45 2.38
C SER A 100 -13.74 -1.36 3.13
N PRO A 101 -12.47 -1.62 3.47
CA PRO A 101 -11.61 -0.67 4.15
C PRO A 101 -11.31 0.52 3.23
N THR A 102 -10.99 1.67 3.79
CA THR A 102 -10.33 2.74 3.06
C THR A 102 -8.82 2.50 3.11
N ILE A 103 -8.16 2.52 1.97
CA ILE A 103 -6.71 2.33 1.88
C ILE A 103 -6.07 3.65 1.51
N LEU A 104 -5.09 4.06 2.31
CA LEU A 104 -4.30 5.25 2.09
C LEU A 104 -2.85 4.84 1.79
N ILE A 105 -2.40 5.12 0.57
CA ILE A 105 -1.04 4.85 0.14
C ILE A 105 -0.26 6.15 0.24
N ILE A 106 0.81 6.13 1.02
CA ILE A 106 1.64 7.31 1.32
C ILE A 106 3.02 7.08 0.70
N THR A 107 3.43 7.99 -0.18
CA THR A 107 4.75 7.98 -0.83
C THR A 107 5.61 9.14 -0.31
N ASP A 108 6.93 9.00 -0.42
CA ASP A 108 7.87 10.05 -0.02
C ASP A 108 8.17 11.03 -1.17
N ARG A 109 8.08 10.58 -2.43
CA ARG A 109 8.50 11.34 -3.60
C ARG A 109 7.36 11.60 -4.58
N THR A 110 7.27 12.83 -5.06
CA THR A 110 6.31 13.23 -6.10
C THR A 110 6.52 12.51 -7.42
N ASP A 111 7.77 12.27 -7.85
CA ASP A 111 8.06 11.61 -9.14
C ASP A 111 7.67 10.12 -9.15
N LEU A 112 7.81 9.44 -8.00
CA LEU A 112 7.36 8.05 -7.83
C LEU A 112 5.84 7.95 -7.65
N ASP A 113 5.23 9.03 -7.14
CA ASP A 113 3.79 9.14 -7.00
C ASP A 113 3.09 9.03 -8.37
N ASP A 114 3.61 9.69 -9.40
CA ASP A 114 3.03 9.64 -10.75
C ASP A 114 3.04 8.22 -11.34
N GLN A 115 4.14 7.49 -11.22
CA GLN A 115 4.24 6.13 -11.74
C GLN A 115 3.35 5.15 -10.96
N LEU A 116 3.41 5.23 -9.63
CA LEU A 116 2.59 4.39 -8.75
C LEU A 116 1.10 4.71 -8.94
N SER A 117 0.75 5.99 -9.02
CA SER A 117 -0.61 6.45 -9.25
C SER A 117 -1.17 5.95 -10.58
N LYS A 118 -0.42 6.05 -11.67
CA LYS A 118 -0.82 5.50 -12.97
C LYS A 118 -1.06 3.99 -12.89
N GLN A 119 -0.15 3.27 -12.23
CA GLN A 119 -0.28 1.82 -12.05
C GLN A 119 -1.56 1.46 -11.27
N PHE A 120 -1.85 2.15 -10.18
CA PHE A 120 -3.04 1.88 -9.35
C PHE A 120 -4.33 2.30 -10.05
N VAL A 121 -4.37 3.48 -10.64
CA VAL A 121 -5.53 3.98 -11.39
C VAL A 121 -5.84 3.08 -12.58
N GLY A 122 -4.82 2.60 -13.33
CA GLY A 122 -4.98 1.64 -14.42
C GLY A 122 -5.35 0.22 -13.97
N SER A 123 -5.46 -0.02 -12.68
CA SER A 123 -5.78 -1.35 -12.11
C SER A 123 -7.05 -1.36 -11.25
N LYS A 124 -7.95 -0.39 -11.43
CA LYS A 124 -9.20 -0.26 -10.67
C LYS A 124 -10.03 -1.54 -10.66
N ARG A 125 -10.22 -2.13 -11.84
CA ARG A 125 -10.97 -3.38 -12.00
C ARG A 125 -10.36 -4.53 -11.20
N TYR A 126 -9.03 -4.62 -11.22
CA TYR A 126 -8.32 -5.63 -10.45
C TYR A 126 -8.47 -5.39 -8.94
N ILE A 127 -8.25 -4.18 -8.47
CA ILE A 127 -8.44 -3.78 -7.06
C ILE A 127 -9.88 -4.04 -6.64
N GLY A 128 -10.84 -3.78 -7.54
CA GLY A 128 -12.26 -3.97 -7.31
C GLY A 128 -12.89 -2.81 -6.55
N ASP A 129 -12.38 -1.61 -6.78
CA ASP A 129 -12.95 -0.35 -6.32
C ASP A 129 -12.80 0.71 -7.42
N GLU A 130 -13.87 1.41 -7.75
CA GLU A 130 -13.87 2.48 -8.76
C GLU A 130 -13.19 3.75 -8.24
N THR A 131 -13.14 3.93 -6.92
CA THR A 131 -12.48 5.06 -6.30
C THR A 131 -11.02 4.74 -6.02
N VAL A 132 -10.19 4.90 -7.04
CA VAL A 132 -8.72 4.86 -6.93
C VAL A 132 -8.22 6.21 -7.43
N VAL A 133 -7.78 7.08 -6.52
CA VAL A 133 -7.54 8.51 -6.81
C VAL A 133 -6.19 8.94 -6.25
N SER A 134 -5.42 9.66 -7.08
CA SER A 134 -4.26 10.43 -6.61
C SER A 134 -4.72 11.76 -6.04
N ILE A 135 -4.22 12.11 -4.88
CA ILE A 135 -4.62 13.29 -4.11
C ILE A 135 -3.52 14.33 -4.14
N ASP A 136 -3.83 15.47 -4.74
CA ASP A 136 -2.86 16.56 -4.95
C ASP A 136 -2.76 17.50 -3.74
N SER A 137 -3.80 17.58 -2.92
CA SER A 137 -3.84 18.45 -1.75
C SER A 137 -4.47 17.78 -0.53
N ARG A 138 -4.14 18.30 0.65
CA ARG A 138 -4.73 17.85 1.90
C ARG A 138 -6.22 18.15 2.00
N GLU A 139 -6.64 19.30 1.50
CA GLU A 139 -8.05 19.71 1.45
C GLU A 139 -8.87 18.71 0.64
N LYS A 140 -8.33 18.27 -0.51
CA LYS A 140 -8.97 17.25 -1.33
C LYS A 140 -9.01 15.91 -0.61
N LEU A 141 -7.93 15.50 0.07
CA LEU A 141 -7.94 14.28 0.88
C LEU A 141 -9.02 14.33 1.96
N ARG A 142 -9.15 15.46 2.64
CA ARG A 142 -10.19 15.66 3.65
C ARG A 142 -11.59 15.57 3.04
N GLN A 143 -11.84 16.24 1.93
CA GLN A 143 -13.13 16.20 1.22
C GLN A 143 -13.50 14.77 0.79
N GLU A 144 -12.54 14.02 0.25
CA GLU A 144 -12.73 12.64 -0.18
C GLU A 144 -12.97 11.66 0.98
N LEU A 145 -12.37 11.90 2.13
CA LEU A 145 -12.54 11.07 3.32
C LEU A 145 -13.73 11.49 4.19
N GLN A 146 -14.13 12.76 4.13
CA GLN A 146 -15.23 13.29 4.93
C GLN A 146 -16.56 12.74 4.42
N GLY A 147 -17.33 12.14 5.33
CA GLY A 147 -18.61 11.53 4.98
C GLY A 147 -18.53 10.21 4.23
N ARG A 148 -17.32 9.70 3.94
CA ARG A 148 -17.17 8.42 3.27
C ARG A 148 -17.47 7.27 4.23
N THR A 149 -18.33 6.35 3.81
CA THR A 149 -18.78 5.22 4.64
C THR A 149 -18.08 3.91 4.32
N SER A 150 -17.52 3.75 3.11
CA SER A 150 -16.87 2.50 2.69
C SER A 150 -15.89 2.68 1.54
N GLY A 151 -14.92 1.77 1.44
CA GLY A 151 -13.99 1.62 0.31
C GLY A 151 -13.11 2.82 0.05
N GLY A 152 -12.53 2.82 -1.14
CA GLY A 152 -11.64 3.86 -1.68
C GLY A 152 -10.16 3.58 -1.44
N VAL A 153 -9.38 3.84 -2.47
CA VAL A 153 -7.91 3.80 -2.44
C VAL A 153 -7.39 5.17 -2.82
N TYR A 154 -6.69 5.79 -1.91
CA TYR A 154 -6.16 7.15 -2.07
C TYR A 154 -4.65 7.13 -2.00
N MET A 155 -4.01 7.79 -2.96
CA MET A 155 -2.56 7.95 -2.99
C MET A 155 -2.21 9.39 -2.71
N THR A 156 -1.20 9.60 -1.87
CA THR A 156 -0.76 10.94 -1.47
C THR A 156 0.69 10.92 -1.02
N THR A 157 1.29 12.09 -0.92
CA THR A 157 2.67 12.22 -0.43
C THR A 157 2.70 12.62 1.05
N ILE A 158 3.77 12.22 1.74
CA ILE A 158 3.93 12.50 3.18
C ILE A 158 3.95 13.99 3.49
N GLN A 159 4.47 14.82 2.56
CA GLN A 159 4.56 16.27 2.74
C GLN A 159 3.18 16.93 2.95
N LYS A 160 2.13 16.30 2.45
CA LYS A 160 0.75 16.79 2.59
C LYS A 160 0.15 16.59 4.00
N PHE A 161 0.90 15.93 4.90
CA PHE A 161 0.45 15.69 6.29
C PHE A 161 1.10 16.62 7.32
N THR A 162 2.01 17.52 6.93
CA THR A 162 2.96 18.16 7.85
C THR A 162 2.44 19.31 8.72
N GLU A 163 1.32 19.93 8.42
CA GLU A 163 1.03 21.24 8.99
C GLU A 163 -0.28 21.37 9.77
N ASP A 164 -1.13 20.36 9.80
CA ASP A 164 -2.43 20.49 10.46
C ASP A 164 -2.78 19.25 11.29
N LEU A 165 -3.16 19.48 12.54
CA LEU A 165 -3.55 18.48 13.52
C LEU A 165 -5.03 18.07 13.40
N GLN A 166 -5.77 18.59 12.42
CA GLN A 166 -7.18 18.25 12.29
C GLN A 166 -7.36 16.82 11.78
N MET A 167 -8.31 16.13 12.36
CA MET A 167 -8.67 14.76 12.00
C MET A 167 -9.20 14.71 10.56
N LEU A 168 -8.67 13.79 9.75
CA LEU A 168 -9.06 13.60 8.37
C LEU A 168 -10.35 12.77 8.24
N THR A 169 -10.55 11.83 9.13
CA THR A 169 -11.73 10.96 9.17
C THR A 169 -11.93 10.41 10.57
N ASP A 170 -13.17 10.16 10.94
CA ASP A 170 -13.56 9.48 12.19
C ASP A 170 -13.63 7.95 12.05
N ARG A 171 -13.39 7.43 10.84
CA ARG A 171 -13.43 6.00 10.55
C ARG A 171 -12.26 5.26 11.17
N SER A 172 -12.55 4.15 11.81
CA SER A 172 -11.54 3.21 12.33
C SER A 172 -11.09 2.16 11.30
N ASN A 173 -11.81 2.03 10.17
CA ASN A 173 -11.51 1.06 9.12
C ASN A 173 -10.68 1.70 7.99
N VAL A 174 -9.52 2.23 8.37
CA VAL A 174 -8.55 2.86 7.47
C VAL A 174 -7.22 2.12 7.59
N ILE A 175 -6.64 1.73 6.47
CA ILE A 175 -5.35 1.04 6.41
C ILE A 175 -4.36 1.93 5.65
N CYS A 176 -3.29 2.35 6.34
CA CYS A 176 -2.22 3.13 5.74
C CYS A 176 -1.09 2.20 5.27
N ILE A 177 -0.67 2.38 4.03
CA ILE A 177 0.49 1.69 3.44
C ILE A 177 1.51 2.78 3.07
N SER A 178 2.65 2.80 3.74
CA SER A 178 3.70 3.77 3.46
C SER A 178 4.82 3.14 2.66
N ASP A 179 5.13 3.73 1.51
CA ASP A 179 6.33 3.40 0.74
C ASP A 179 7.53 4.19 1.26
N GLU A 180 8.73 3.62 1.16
CA GLU A 180 10.00 4.21 1.63
C GLU A 180 9.94 4.75 3.07
N ALA A 181 9.22 4.05 3.95
CA ALA A 181 8.95 4.46 5.34
C ALA A 181 10.21 4.85 6.13
N HIS A 182 11.39 4.30 5.76
CA HIS A 182 12.67 4.60 6.38
C HIS A 182 13.13 6.04 6.17
N ARG A 183 12.64 6.72 5.13
CA ARG A 183 13.06 8.11 4.82
C ARG A 183 12.29 9.15 5.61
N SER A 184 11.03 8.90 5.87
CA SER A 184 10.10 9.91 6.40
C SER A 184 9.63 9.63 7.82
N GLN A 185 9.71 8.37 8.28
CA GLN A 185 9.15 7.96 9.57
C GLN A 185 10.19 7.72 10.67
N ILE A 186 11.48 7.80 10.36
CA ILE A 186 12.57 7.52 11.33
C ILE A 186 12.90 8.73 12.22
N ASN A 187 12.55 9.96 11.82
CA ASN A 187 12.81 11.15 12.63
C ASN A 187 11.78 11.28 13.77
N LEU A 188 11.85 10.39 14.74
CA LEU A 188 11.13 10.52 16.01
C LEU A 188 11.75 11.59 16.93
N ASP A 189 12.96 12.05 16.58
CA ASP A 189 13.68 13.03 17.37
C ASP A 189 13.14 14.44 17.14
N GLN A 190 12.89 15.11 18.25
CA GLN A 190 12.49 16.49 18.29
C GLN A 190 13.65 17.36 17.76
N LYS A 191 13.50 17.97 16.59
CA LYS A 191 14.45 18.99 16.14
C LYS A 191 14.10 20.32 16.81
N VAL A 192 14.99 20.79 17.64
CA VAL A 192 14.89 22.11 18.26
C VAL A 192 15.65 23.10 17.38
N LYS A 193 14.94 24.06 16.80
CA LYS A 193 15.55 25.19 16.08
C LYS A 193 15.42 26.41 16.97
N ILE A 194 16.56 26.96 17.36
CA ILE A 194 16.61 28.21 18.12
C ILE A 194 16.59 29.34 17.09
N THR A 195 15.55 30.15 17.13
CA THR A 195 15.41 31.36 16.33
C THR A 195 15.51 32.59 17.24
N ASP A 196 15.84 33.74 16.70
CA ASP A 196 15.97 35.00 17.45
C ASP A 196 14.66 35.40 18.18
N THR A 197 13.53 34.78 17.80
CA THR A 197 12.21 35.03 18.36
C THR A 197 11.71 33.93 19.31
N GLY A 198 12.49 32.85 19.52
CA GLY A 198 12.11 31.74 20.41
C GLY A 198 12.60 30.37 19.97
N VAL A 199 12.11 29.35 20.66
CA VAL A 199 12.45 27.95 20.42
C VAL A 199 11.32 27.30 19.62
N GLU A 200 11.57 26.98 18.36
CA GLU A 200 10.65 26.16 17.57
C GLU A 200 10.99 24.68 17.71
N ARG A 201 9.99 23.88 18.00
CA ARG A 201 10.09 22.43 18.10
C ARG A 201 9.37 21.79 16.93
N THR A 202 10.11 21.10 16.06
CA THR A 202 9.55 20.31 14.96
C THR A 202 9.69 18.84 15.26
N TYR A 203 8.63 18.09 15.05
CA TYR A 203 8.61 16.63 15.17
C TYR A 203 8.73 16.01 13.78
N GLY A 204 9.26 14.80 13.70
CA GLY A 204 9.19 14.00 12.47
C GLY A 204 7.73 13.58 12.16
N PHE A 205 7.50 13.10 10.96
CA PHE A 205 6.17 12.83 10.41
C PHE A 205 5.40 11.67 11.08
N ALA A 206 6.06 10.84 11.87
CA ALA A 206 5.44 9.72 12.56
C ALA A 206 5.06 10.10 13.99
N LYS A 207 3.93 10.77 14.13
CA LYS A 207 3.30 11.00 15.44
C LYS A 207 1.89 10.44 15.43
#